data_24ca649612a0f953be7c518176acad42
#
_entry.id   24ca649612a0f953be7c518176acad42
#
_cell.length_a   1.000
_cell.length_b   1.000
_cell.length_c   1.000
_cell.angle_alpha   90.00
_cell.angle_beta   90.00
_cell.angle_gamma   90.00
#
_symmetry.space_group_name_H-M   'P 1'
#
loop_
_entity.id
_entity.type
_entity.pdbx_description
1 polymer ?
#
loop_
_entity_poly.entity_id
_entity_poly.type
_entity_poly.pdbx_seq_one_letter_code
_entity_poly.pdbx_strand_id
1 'polypeptide(L)'
;GLPIATMLPSHLNADRVGAMSATLLALGNRSVRELACGELDQVMVKGKNGYILLSQAGEKAVLALMAKESGKLGLILLDAKRAAKQIAEIL
;
A
#
# COMPACT_ATOMS: atom_id res chain seq x y z
N GLY A 1 9.24 -6.15 -12.60
CA GLY A 1 8.47 -5.76 -11.42
C GLY A 1 7.70 -4.47 -11.59
N LEU A 2 6.72 -4.29 -10.76
CA LEU A 2 5.95 -3.05 -10.75
C LEU A 2 6.75 -1.92 -10.10
N PRO A 3 6.69 -0.70 -10.63
CA PRO A 3 7.24 0.46 -9.94
C PRO A 3 6.55 0.66 -8.59
N ILE A 4 7.34 0.96 -7.56
CA ILE A 4 6.82 1.20 -6.23
C ILE A 4 7.23 2.59 -5.77
N ALA A 5 6.23 3.41 -5.45
CA ALA A 5 6.46 4.67 -4.77
C ALA A 5 6.40 4.39 -3.26
N THR A 6 7.45 4.75 -2.54
CA THR A 6 7.56 4.45 -1.12
C THR A 6 7.70 5.72 -0.29
N MET A 7 7.00 5.76 0.85
CA MET A 7 7.16 6.78 1.87
C MET A 7 7.67 6.09 3.13
N LEU A 8 8.83 5.45 3.01
CA LEU A 8 9.43 4.63 4.04
C LEU A 8 10.75 5.24 4.50
N PRO A 9 11.19 4.94 5.74
CA PRO A 9 12.51 5.35 6.18
C PRO A 9 13.61 4.87 5.24
N SER A 10 14.62 5.71 5.01
CA SER A 10 15.67 5.44 4.03
C SER A 10 16.56 4.24 4.36
N HIS A 11 16.55 3.79 5.62
CA HIS A 11 17.33 2.64 6.04
C HIS A 11 16.71 1.30 5.64
N LEU A 12 15.48 1.30 5.14
CA LEU A 12 14.82 0.07 4.72
C LEU A 12 15.25 -0.33 3.31
N ASN A 13 15.36 -1.63 3.08
CA ASN A 13 15.73 -2.16 1.79
C ASN A 13 14.54 -2.13 0.83
N ALA A 14 14.62 -1.31 -0.21
CA ALA A 14 13.53 -1.11 -1.16
C ALA A 14 13.14 -2.40 -1.91
N ASP A 15 14.12 -3.25 -2.23
CA ASP A 15 13.84 -4.50 -2.93
C ASP A 15 13.05 -5.47 -2.06
N ARG A 16 13.38 -5.55 -0.80
CA ARG A 16 12.65 -6.38 0.18
C ARG A 16 11.22 -5.88 0.38
N VAL A 17 11.08 -4.57 0.54
CA VAL A 17 9.77 -3.94 0.70
C VAL A 17 8.94 -4.18 -0.56
N GLY A 18 9.54 -4.07 -1.73
CA GLY A 18 8.87 -4.33 -3.00
C GLY A 18 8.36 -5.76 -3.11
N ALA A 19 9.21 -6.74 -2.79
CA ALA A 19 8.82 -8.15 -2.85
C ALA A 19 7.70 -8.48 -1.86
N MET A 20 7.81 -7.98 -0.64
CA MET A 20 6.80 -8.18 0.38
C MET A 20 5.47 -7.51 0.00
N SER A 21 5.52 -6.31 -0.55
CA SER A 21 4.34 -5.58 -0.98
C SER A 21 3.63 -6.31 -2.12
N ALA A 22 4.37 -6.82 -3.08
CA ALA A 22 3.80 -7.60 -4.19
C ALA A 22 3.08 -8.84 -3.67
N THR A 23 3.66 -9.55 -2.72
CA THR A 23 3.06 -10.73 -2.11
C THR A 23 1.77 -10.38 -1.37
N LEU A 24 1.79 -9.32 -0.56
CA LEU A 24 0.62 -8.88 0.20
C LEU A 24 -0.51 -8.42 -0.72
N LEU A 25 -0.18 -7.72 -1.80
CA LEU A 25 -1.18 -7.28 -2.77
C LEU A 25 -1.79 -8.46 -3.52
N ALA A 26 -0.98 -9.43 -3.92
CA ALA A 26 -1.49 -10.63 -4.58
C ALA A 26 -2.46 -11.39 -3.68
N LEU A 27 -2.10 -11.56 -2.41
CA LEU A 27 -2.96 -12.20 -1.42
C LEU A 27 -4.22 -11.38 -1.16
N GLY A 28 -4.09 -10.06 -1.04
CA GLY A 28 -5.23 -9.16 -0.86
C GLY A 28 -6.22 -9.23 -2.03
N ASN A 29 -5.71 -9.21 -3.28
CA ASN A 29 -6.54 -9.35 -4.47
C ASN A 29 -7.31 -10.68 -4.46
N ARG A 30 -6.64 -11.76 -4.15
CA ARG A 30 -7.26 -13.07 -4.06
C ARG A 30 -8.33 -13.10 -2.97
N SER A 31 -8.03 -12.53 -1.81
CA SER A 31 -8.95 -12.53 -0.67
C SER A 31 -10.24 -11.76 -0.96
N VAL A 32 -10.16 -10.57 -1.55
CA VAL A 32 -11.36 -9.79 -1.86
C VAL A 32 -12.20 -10.46 -2.94
N ARG A 33 -11.58 -11.17 -3.87
CA ARG A 33 -12.32 -11.93 -4.90
C ARG A 33 -13.01 -13.15 -4.32
N GLU A 34 -12.31 -13.94 -3.52
CA GLU A 34 -12.88 -15.14 -2.90
C GLU A 34 -14.01 -14.82 -1.94
N LEU A 35 -13.93 -13.68 -1.24
CA LEU A 35 -14.95 -13.27 -0.28
C LEU A 35 -15.99 -12.31 -0.86
N ALA A 36 -15.96 -12.10 -2.17
CA ALA A 36 -16.89 -11.25 -2.90
C ALA A 36 -16.96 -9.82 -2.36
N CYS A 37 -15.78 -9.25 -2.03
CA CYS A 37 -15.67 -7.89 -1.52
C CYS A 37 -15.42 -6.84 -2.62
N GLY A 38 -15.42 -7.26 -3.89
CA GLY A 38 -15.14 -6.36 -5.01
C GLY A 38 -13.67 -6.29 -5.36
N GLU A 39 -13.24 -5.17 -5.90
CA GLU A 39 -11.85 -4.95 -6.26
C GLU A 39 -11.03 -4.54 -5.03
N LEU A 40 -9.76 -4.91 -5.02
CA LEU A 40 -8.85 -4.51 -3.96
C LEU A 40 -8.59 -3.01 -4.03
N ASP A 41 -8.79 -2.33 -2.92
CA ASP A 41 -8.52 -0.90 -2.77
C ASP A 41 -7.19 -0.68 -2.04
N GLN A 42 -7.07 -1.26 -0.86
CA GLN A 42 -5.88 -1.10 -0.02
C GLN A 42 -5.64 -2.35 0.82
N VAL A 43 -4.37 -2.56 1.19
CA VAL A 43 -3.99 -3.57 2.18
C VAL A 43 -3.37 -2.86 3.37
N MET A 44 -3.84 -3.19 4.56
CA MET A 44 -3.29 -2.64 5.79
C MET A 44 -2.82 -3.76 6.71
N VAL A 45 -1.59 -3.65 7.19
CA VAL A 45 -1.04 -4.58 8.19
C VAL A 45 -0.68 -3.77 9.43
N LYS A 46 -1.33 -4.06 10.54
CA LYS A 46 -1.12 -3.34 11.78
C LYS A 46 -0.22 -4.13 12.73
N GLY A 47 0.89 -3.51 13.14
CA GLY A 47 1.72 -3.97 14.23
C GLY A 47 1.42 -3.18 15.51
N LYS A 48 2.07 -3.52 16.61
CA LYS A 48 1.89 -2.80 17.87
C LYS A 48 2.38 -1.36 17.82
N ASN A 49 3.46 -1.12 17.05
CA ASN A 49 4.13 0.18 17.04
C ASN A 49 3.90 0.96 15.75
N GLY A 50 3.01 0.49 14.89
CA GLY A 50 2.74 1.14 13.62
C GLY A 50 2.05 0.22 12.66
N TYR A 51 1.80 0.72 11.45
CA TYR A 51 1.16 -0.08 10.42
C TYR A 51 1.74 0.24 9.04
N ILE A 52 1.55 -0.72 8.16
CA ILE A 52 1.95 -0.62 6.76
C ILE A 52 0.67 -0.53 5.94
N LEU A 53 0.64 0.42 5.03
CA LEU A 53 -0.47 0.58 4.11
C LEU A 53 0.04 0.43 2.69
N LEU A 54 -0.61 -0.41 1.92
CA LEU A 54 -0.33 -0.59 0.49
C LEU A 54 -1.54 -0.14 -0.29
N SER A 55 -1.33 0.76 -1.23
CA SER A 55 -2.39 1.27 -2.08
C SER A 55 -1.98 1.12 -3.53
N GLN A 56 -2.84 0.51 -4.33
CA GLN A 56 -2.56 0.36 -5.76
C GLN A 56 -2.67 1.71 -6.45
N ALA A 57 -1.63 2.07 -7.21
CA ALA A 57 -1.57 3.33 -7.93
C ALA A 57 -1.74 3.07 -9.43
N GLY A 58 -2.98 2.81 -9.84
CA GLY A 58 -3.28 2.34 -11.19
C GLY A 58 -2.85 0.89 -11.38
N GLU A 59 -2.68 0.46 -12.62
CA GLU A 59 -2.26 -0.91 -12.93
C GLU A 59 -0.75 -1.12 -12.85
N LYS A 60 0.02 -0.04 -12.85
CA LYS A 60 1.48 -0.09 -13.06
C LYS A 60 2.30 0.21 -11.83
N ALA A 61 1.72 0.66 -10.74
CA ALA A 61 2.48 1.06 -9.55
C ALA A 61 1.75 0.76 -8.26
N VAL A 62 2.50 0.75 -7.18
CA VAL A 62 2.00 0.57 -5.82
C VAL A 62 2.61 1.63 -4.92
N LEU A 63 1.79 2.26 -4.09
CA LEU A 63 2.24 3.14 -3.03
C LEU A 63 2.34 2.34 -1.73
N ALA A 64 3.53 2.30 -1.14
CA ALA A 64 3.75 1.70 0.18
C ALA A 64 4.04 2.79 1.19
N LEU A 65 3.29 2.81 2.27
CA LEU A 65 3.37 3.81 3.33
C LEU A 65 3.50 3.12 4.67
N MET A 66 4.40 3.62 5.50
CA MET A 66 4.50 3.19 6.89
C MET A 66 4.10 4.35 7.79
N ALA A 67 3.24 4.10 8.77
CA ALA A 67 2.77 5.12 9.69
C ALA A 67 2.84 4.63 11.13
N LYS A 68 3.10 5.57 12.05
CA LYS A 68 3.12 5.28 13.49
C LYS A 68 1.69 5.18 14.02
N GLU A 69 1.53 4.41 15.10
CA GLU A 69 0.23 4.15 15.70
C GLU A 69 -0.50 5.43 16.15
N SER A 70 0.23 6.47 16.55
CA SER A 70 -0.34 7.73 17.01
C SER A 70 -0.97 8.56 15.89
N GLY A 71 -0.86 8.16 14.63
CA GLY A 71 -1.42 8.89 13.51
C GLY A 71 -2.94 8.81 13.44
N LYS A 72 -3.55 9.79 12.77
CA LYS A 72 -4.99 9.80 12.50
C LYS A 72 -5.25 8.88 11.30
N LEU A 73 -5.64 7.66 11.56
CA LEU A 73 -5.77 6.63 10.54
C LEU A 73 -6.65 7.07 9.37
N GLY A 74 -7.80 7.68 9.63
CA GLY A 74 -8.70 8.10 8.56
C GLY A 74 -8.06 9.09 7.58
N LEU A 75 -7.29 10.06 8.10
CA LEU A 75 -6.58 11.02 7.27
C LEU A 75 -5.45 10.36 6.48
N ILE A 76 -4.72 9.44 7.09
CA ILE A 76 -3.63 8.72 6.44
C ILE A 76 -4.17 7.87 5.29
N LEU A 77 -5.28 7.18 5.51
CA LEU A 77 -5.93 6.39 4.45
C LEU A 77 -6.37 7.27 3.29
N LEU A 78 -6.95 8.42 3.59
CA LEU A 78 -7.40 9.37 2.57
C LEU A 78 -6.22 9.95 1.77
N ASP A 79 -5.17 10.35 2.48
CA ASP A 79 -3.97 10.89 1.85
C ASP A 79 -3.27 9.86 0.98
N ALA A 80 -3.24 8.60 1.41
CA ALA A 80 -2.68 7.51 0.62
C ALA A 80 -3.47 7.28 -0.66
N LYS A 81 -4.80 7.34 -0.61
CA LYS A 81 -5.64 7.24 -1.79
C LYS A 81 -5.39 8.37 -2.78
N ARG A 82 -5.28 9.60 -2.29
CA ARG A 82 -4.99 10.76 -3.14
C ARG A 82 -3.63 10.65 -3.80
N ALA A 83 -2.62 10.27 -3.04
CA ALA A 83 -1.26 10.08 -3.55
C ALA A 83 -1.22 8.97 -4.60
N ALA A 84 -1.89 7.86 -4.36
CA ALA A 84 -1.97 6.75 -5.30
C ALA A 84 -2.63 7.17 -6.62
N LYS A 85 -3.70 7.96 -6.53
CA LYS A 85 -4.38 8.48 -7.70
C LYS A 85 -3.48 9.41 -8.53
N GLN A 86 -2.76 10.31 -7.85
CA GLN A 86 -1.82 11.21 -8.51
C GLN A 86 -0.70 10.45 -9.21
N ILE A 87 -0.16 9.42 -8.58
CA ILE A 87 0.86 8.57 -9.18
C ILE A 87 0.32 7.85 -10.41
N ALA A 88 -0.89 7.32 -10.34
CA ALA A 88 -1.54 6.64 -11.46
C ALA A 88 -1.72 7.58 -12.66
N GLU A 89 -2.02 8.86 -12.42
CA GLU A 89 -2.20 9.86 -13.46
C GLU A 89 -0.88 10.22 -14.16
N ILE A 90 0.24 10.14 -13.46
CA ILE A 90 1.56 10.43 -14.02
C ILE A 90 2.09 9.25 -14.85
N LEU A 91 1.79 8.05 -14.44
CA LEU A 91 2.24 6.83 -15.10
C LEU A 91 1.33 6.43 -16.26
#